data_0eb77a893f98401bcb47270c021b9370
#
_entry.id   0eb77a893f98401bcb47270c021b9370
#
_cell.length_a   1.000
_cell.length_b   1.000
_cell.length_c   1.000
_cell.angle_alpha   90.00
_cell.angle_beta   90.00
_cell.angle_gamma   90.00
#
_symmetry.space_group_name_H-M   'P 1'
#
loop_
_entity.id
_entity.type
_entity.pdbx_description
1 polymer ?
#
loop_
_entity_poly.entity_id
_entity_poly.type
_entity_poly.pdbx_seq_one_letter_code
_entity_poly.pdbx_strand_id
1 'polypeptide(L)'
;GSGSFLVTAVSKMFKNANPDEIENIRQNGLYGVEFDDGLYTLAIANMIIRKDGKSNIYKGDCFHKSITNELKKKNINIGLINPPYSQKDVVELEFVEHLLDILTIGGTGVVVVPMSCAIGTKFKDVRERLMKKNTLKAVFSMPDDIFYPTGTNVCVMVWTAHQPHDSMQETFFGYCKNDGFVKRKKLGRVDILGKWEHIEKEWLKLYRNRDVVDGLSARHCVGYDDEWLCEAYMQTDYSTLTQDDFQQTINDYLAYLVKSGDIDEAD
;
A
#
# COMPACT_ATOMS: atom_id res chain seq x y z
N GLY A 1 11.56 -9.99 -1.14
CA GLY A 1 10.77 -10.15 -2.38
C GLY A 1 11.64 -10.11 -3.63
N SER A 2 11.02 -10.25 -4.80
CA SER A 2 11.71 -10.30 -6.11
C SER A 2 12.35 -8.99 -6.57
N GLY A 3 12.34 -7.94 -5.76
CA GLY A 3 12.85 -6.60 -6.12
C GLY A 3 11.91 -5.78 -7.00
N SER A 4 10.63 -6.14 -7.12
CA SER A 4 9.67 -5.47 -8.03
C SER A 4 9.54 -3.97 -7.76
N PHE A 5 9.54 -3.53 -6.50
CA PHE A 5 9.52 -2.11 -6.15
C PHE A 5 10.77 -1.40 -6.65
N LEU A 6 11.95 -1.99 -6.46
CA LEU A 6 13.23 -1.42 -6.90
C LEU A 6 13.28 -1.32 -8.43
N VAL A 7 12.86 -2.38 -9.13
CA VAL A 7 12.78 -2.41 -10.61
C VAL A 7 11.88 -1.29 -11.13
N THR A 8 10.72 -1.08 -10.52
CA THR A 8 9.81 0.00 -10.92
C THR A 8 10.39 1.37 -10.60
N ALA A 9 11.00 1.52 -9.43
CA ALA A 9 11.64 2.77 -9.01
C ALA A 9 12.78 3.16 -9.97
N VAL A 10 13.72 2.25 -10.26
CA VAL A 10 14.83 2.53 -11.17
C VAL A 10 14.36 2.91 -12.56
N SER A 11 13.33 2.22 -13.07
CA SER A 11 12.76 2.53 -14.38
C SER A 11 12.16 3.95 -14.45
N LYS A 12 11.49 4.38 -13.38
CA LYS A 12 10.94 5.74 -13.28
C LYS A 12 12.04 6.79 -13.07
N MET A 13 13.07 6.51 -12.29
CA MET A 13 14.20 7.41 -12.03
C MET A 13 15.03 7.63 -13.31
N PHE A 14 15.38 6.56 -14.03
CA PHE A 14 16.16 6.68 -15.27
C PHE A 14 15.46 7.44 -16.38
N LYS A 15 14.11 7.42 -16.42
CA LYS A 15 13.33 8.09 -17.48
C LYS A 15 13.59 9.60 -17.54
N ASN A 16 13.93 10.22 -16.40
CA ASN A 16 14.08 11.67 -16.29
C ASN A 16 15.53 12.10 -15.92
N ALA A 17 16.46 11.15 -15.82
CA ALA A 17 17.83 11.37 -15.37
C ALA A 17 18.80 11.54 -16.56
N ASN A 18 19.78 12.42 -16.38
CA ASN A 18 20.92 12.51 -17.29
C ASN A 18 21.95 11.38 -17.04
N PRO A 19 22.99 11.20 -17.91
CA PRO A 19 23.95 10.10 -17.75
C PRO A 19 24.69 10.05 -16.39
N ASP A 20 25.07 11.20 -15.84
CA ASP A 20 25.77 11.27 -14.56
C ASP A 20 24.84 10.94 -13.38
N GLU A 21 23.59 11.39 -13.45
CA GLU A 21 22.55 11.04 -12.50
C GLU A 21 22.21 9.54 -12.54
N ILE A 22 22.17 8.93 -13.74
CA ILE A 22 21.95 7.49 -13.90
C ILE A 22 23.04 6.71 -13.18
N GLU A 23 24.30 7.09 -13.32
CA GLU A 23 25.41 6.42 -12.65
C GLU A 23 25.33 6.57 -11.12
N ASN A 24 25.00 7.74 -10.63
CA ASN A 24 24.77 7.96 -9.20
C ASN A 24 23.58 7.14 -8.66
N ILE A 25 22.46 7.06 -9.41
CA ILE A 25 21.32 6.22 -9.03
C ILE A 25 21.73 4.75 -8.92
N ARG A 26 22.52 4.24 -9.88
CA ARG A 26 23.02 2.86 -9.86
C ARG A 26 23.88 2.56 -8.64
N GLN A 27 24.72 3.50 -8.23
CA GLN A 27 25.66 3.28 -7.13
C GLN A 27 25.02 3.53 -5.77
N ASN A 28 24.15 4.53 -5.64
CA ASN A 28 23.73 5.08 -4.37
C ASN A 28 22.22 5.32 -4.26
N GLY A 29 21.45 5.08 -5.32
CA GLY A 29 20.03 5.45 -5.35
C GLY A 29 19.08 4.43 -4.75
N LEU A 30 19.46 3.16 -4.72
CA LEU A 30 18.56 2.06 -4.37
C LEU A 30 19.19 1.09 -3.38
N TYR A 31 18.43 0.72 -2.37
CA TYR A 31 18.83 -0.25 -1.34
C TYR A 31 17.69 -1.23 -1.10
N GLY A 32 18.02 -2.48 -0.81
CA GLY A 32 17.03 -3.52 -0.50
C GLY A 32 17.56 -4.48 0.56
N VAL A 33 16.62 -5.14 1.24
CA VAL A 33 16.92 -6.26 2.17
C VAL A 33 16.00 -7.41 1.82
N GLU A 34 16.56 -8.60 1.70
CA GLU A 34 15.79 -9.82 1.45
C GLU A 34 16.36 -10.98 2.28
N PHE A 35 15.44 -11.68 2.96
CA PHE A 35 15.79 -12.79 3.85
C PHE A 35 15.89 -14.13 3.10
N ASP A 36 14.99 -14.39 2.16
CA ASP A 36 14.92 -15.63 1.42
C ASP A 36 16.01 -15.72 0.34
N ASP A 37 16.70 -16.86 0.24
CA ASP A 37 17.81 -17.08 -0.70
C ASP A 37 17.36 -17.00 -2.17
N GLY A 38 16.22 -17.60 -2.48
CA GLY A 38 15.70 -17.66 -3.84
C GLY A 38 15.22 -16.28 -4.30
N LEU A 39 14.47 -15.57 -3.44
CA LEU A 39 13.99 -14.22 -3.73
C LEU A 39 15.13 -13.20 -3.77
N TYR A 40 16.15 -13.35 -2.92
CA TYR A 40 17.38 -12.53 -2.99
C TYR A 40 18.08 -12.68 -4.34
N THR A 41 18.30 -13.93 -4.79
CA THR A 41 18.92 -14.21 -6.09
C THR A 41 18.08 -13.65 -7.24
N LEU A 42 16.75 -13.81 -7.17
CA LEU A 42 15.83 -13.26 -8.16
C LEU A 42 15.85 -11.73 -8.19
N ALA A 43 15.87 -11.09 -7.03
CA ALA A 43 15.96 -9.63 -6.94
C ALA A 43 17.24 -9.10 -7.60
N ILE A 44 18.40 -9.70 -7.29
CA ILE A 44 19.68 -9.35 -7.93
C ILE A 44 19.61 -9.54 -9.44
N ALA A 45 19.10 -10.68 -9.93
CA ALA A 45 18.97 -10.95 -11.36
C ALA A 45 18.07 -9.90 -12.05
N ASN A 46 16.94 -9.56 -11.45
CA ASN A 46 16.05 -8.53 -11.96
C ASN A 46 16.71 -7.15 -12.06
N MET A 47 17.50 -6.76 -11.08
CA MET A 47 18.24 -5.49 -11.10
C MET A 47 19.35 -5.49 -12.17
N ILE A 48 20.12 -6.57 -12.31
CA ILE A 48 21.16 -6.71 -13.35
C ILE A 48 20.54 -6.60 -14.75
N ILE A 49 19.45 -7.32 -15.02
CA ILE A 49 18.75 -7.28 -16.33
C ILE A 49 18.31 -5.86 -16.67
N ARG A 50 17.93 -5.06 -15.67
CA ARG A 50 17.52 -3.65 -15.84
C ARG A 50 18.67 -2.66 -15.88
N LYS A 51 19.91 -3.16 -15.91
CA LYS A 51 21.14 -2.35 -15.97
C LYS A 51 21.32 -1.41 -14.79
N ASP A 52 20.84 -1.81 -13.61
CA ASP A 52 21.06 -1.08 -12.36
C ASP A 52 22.54 -1.06 -11.94
N GLY A 53 23.36 -2.00 -12.41
CA GLY A 53 24.78 -2.07 -12.16
C GLY A 53 25.11 -2.82 -10.88
N LYS A 54 25.38 -2.14 -9.77
CA LYS A 54 25.61 -2.75 -8.45
C LYS A 54 24.37 -2.64 -7.60
N SER A 55 23.65 -3.75 -7.46
CA SER A 55 22.51 -3.82 -6.56
C SER A 55 22.99 -3.74 -5.11
N ASN A 56 22.58 -2.71 -4.38
CA ASN A 56 22.81 -2.61 -2.94
C ASN A 56 21.72 -3.40 -2.18
N ILE A 57 21.58 -4.69 -2.51
CA ILE A 57 20.63 -5.58 -1.84
C ILE A 57 21.38 -6.39 -0.78
N TYR A 58 20.98 -6.21 0.46
CA TYR A 58 21.54 -6.94 1.61
C TYR A 58 20.74 -8.23 1.78
N LYS A 59 21.47 -9.34 1.92
CA LYS A 59 20.86 -10.60 2.31
C LYS A 59 20.79 -10.70 3.82
N GLY A 60 19.60 -10.93 4.38
CA GLY A 60 19.41 -11.14 5.82
C GLY A 60 18.08 -10.62 6.34
N ASP A 61 17.93 -10.74 7.65
CA ASP A 61 16.77 -10.20 8.36
C ASP A 61 16.85 -8.67 8.44
N CYS A 62 15.82 -7.98 8.01
CA CYS A 62 15.75 -6.51 8.06
C CYS A 62 15.86 -5.98 9.50
N PHE A 63 15.41 -6.72 10.50
CA PHE A 63 15.53 -6.33 11.91
C PHE A 63 16.94 -6.54 12.49
N HIS A 64 17.85 -7.19 11.75
CA HIS A 64 19.20 -7.39 12.23
C HIS A 64 19.95 -6.06 12.38
N LYS A 65 20.50 -5.78 13.57
CA LYS A 65 21.12 -4.49 13.93
C LYS A 65 22.20 -4.04 12.97
N SER A 66 23.02 -4.96 12.43
CA SER A 66 24.08 -4.57 11.48
C SER A 66 23.49 -4.03 10.18
N ILE A 67 22.46 -4.66 9.63
CA ILE A 67 21.77 -4.22 8.39
C ILE A 67 21.08 -2.87 8.63
N THR A 68 20.33 -2.78 9.72
CA THR A 68 19.64 -1.52 10.11
C THR A 68 20.64 -0.36 10.22
N ASN A 69 21.79 -0.56 10.91
CA ASN A 69 22.78 0.49 11.09
C ASN A 69 23.45 0.90 9.78
N GLU A 70 23.69 -0.05 8.86
CA GLU A 70 24.22 0.27 7.54
C GLU A 70 23.22 1.07 6.69
N LEU A 71 21.93 0.71 6.72
CA LEU A 71 20.90 1.44 5.99
C LEU A 71 20.71 2.86 6.53
N LYS A 72 20.73 3.06 7.84
CA LYS A 72 20.63 4.40 8.46
C LYS A 72 21.73 5.36 8.00
N LYS A 73 22.93 4.85 7.69
CA LYS A 73 24.04 5.67 7.16
C LYS A 73 23.81 6.14 5.72
N LYS A 74 22.84 5.55 5.01
CA LYS A 74 22.61 5.82 3.57
C LYS A 74 21.71 7.03 3.32
N ASN A 75 21.17 7.67 4.35
CA ASN A 75 20.28 8.82 4.26
C ASN A 75 19.06 8.57 3.34
N ILE A 76 18.44 7.42 3.49
CA ILE A 76 17.29 7.00 2.67
C ILE A 76 16.10 7.89 3.00
N ASN A 77 15.53 8.51 2.00
CA ASN A 77 14.38 9.42 2.14
C ASN A 77 13.06 8.83 1.64
N ILE A 78 13.08 7.69 0.91
CA ILE A 78 11.88 6.99 0.45
C ILE A 78 12.00 5.52 0.83
N GLY A 79 11.01 4.98 1.52
CA GLY A 79 10.90 3.58 1.88
C GLY A 79 9.66 2.93 1.28
N LEU A 80 9.83 1.75 0.67
CA LEU A 80 8.76 0.97 0.09
C LEU A 80 8.76 -0.42 0.70
N ILE A 81 7.62 -0.89 1.20
CA ILE A 81 7.51 -2.24 1.76
C ILE A 81 6.13 -2.86 1.50
N ASN A 82 6.15 -4.14 1.21
CA ASN A 82 5.02 -5.05 1.34
C ASN A 82 5.49 -6.17 2.29
N PRO A 83 5.22 -6.06 3.61
CA PRO A 83 5.71 -7.03 4.58
C PRO A 83 5.05 -8.40 4.39
N PRO A 84 5.65 -9.47 4.93
CA PRO A 84 5.00 -10.77 4.96
C PRO A 84 3.75 -10.70 5.85
N TYR A 85 2.63 -11.29 5.38
CA TYR A 85 1.36 -11.25 6.09
C TYR A 85 1.20 -12.44 7.04
N SER A 86 0.50 -12.22 8.17
CA SER A 86 0.12 -13.25 9.13
C SER A 86 1.29 -14.02 9.74
N GLN A 87 2.41 -13.38 9.97
CA GLN A 87 3.49 -13.96 10.77
C GLN A 87 3.09 -14.05 12.25
N LYS A 88 3.61 -15.07 12.96
CA LYS A 88 3.27 -15.31 14.37
C LYS A 88 3.99 -14.35 15.31
N ASP A 89 5.25 -14.03 15.00
CA ASP A 89 6.16 -13.36 15.94
C ASP A 89 6.26 -11.85 15.72
N VAL A 90 6.03 -11.38 14.49
CA VAL A 90 6.11 -9.96 14.13
C VAL A 90 4.91 -9.60 13.27
N VAL A 91 4.13 -8.61 13.71
CA VAL A 91 2.97 -8.15 12.96
C VAL A 91 3.37 -7.17 11.85
N GLU A 92 2.53 -7.07 10.83
CA GLU A 92 2.81 -6.28 9.61
C GLU A 92 3.20 -4.83 9.89
N LEU A 93 2.55 -4.18 10.86
CA LEU A 93 2.83 -2.79 11.23
C LEU A 93 4.17 -2.59 11.97
N GLU A 94 4.75 -3.63 12.55
CA GLU A 94 6.11 -3.54 13.13
C GLU A 94 7.17 -3.44 12.04
N PHE A 95 6.97 -4.08 10.90
CA PHE A 95 7.81 -3.86 9.72
C PHE A 95 7.70 -2.41 9.21
N VAL A 96 6.50 -1.82 9.29
CA VAL A 96 6.28 -0.41 8.93
C VAL A 96 7.02 0.50 9.90
N GLU A 97 6.90 0.26 11.21
CA GLU A 97 7.64 1.02 12.24
C GLU A 97 9.15 0.94 12.00
N HIS A 98 9.67 -0.26 11.71
CA HIS A 98 11.08 -0.47 11.42
C HIS A 98 11.54 0.24 10.13
N LEU A 99 10.74 0.21 9.07
CA LEU A 99 11.02 0.95 7.85
C LEU A 99 11.16 2.45 8.12
N LEU A 100 10.18 3.03 8.81
CA LEU A 100 10.16 4.46 9.12
C LEU A 100 11.33 4.88 10.02
N ASP A 101 11.75 4.02 10.97
CA ASP A 101 12.92 4.25 11.82
C ASP A 101 14.25 4.31 11.04
N ILE A 102 14.30 3.74 9.83
CA ILE A 102 15.51 3.77 8.96
C ILE A 102 15.55 5.06 8.13
N LEU A 103 14.40 5.63 7.80
CA LEU A 103 14.34 6.81 6.93
C LEU A 103 14.89 8.06 7.60
N THR A 104 15.28 9.03 6.78
CA THR A 104 15.61 10.37 7.26
C THR A 104 14.40 11.11 7.82
N ILE A 105 14.61 12.12 8.64
CA ILE A 105 13.53 13.00 9.14
C ILE A 105 12.78 13.60 7.96
N GLY A 106 11.45 13.48 7.96
CA GLY A 106 10.60 13.92 6.85
C GLY A 106 10.60 12.97 5.64
N GLY A 107 11.29 11.83 5.73
CA GLY A 107 11.26 10.81 4.69
C GLY A 107 9.87 10.20 4.50
N THR A 108 9.60 9.69 3.31
CA THR A 108 8.30 9.11 2.94
C THR A 108 8.34 7.59 2.96
N GLY A 109 7.48 6.99 3.78
CA GLY A 109 7.22 5.54 3.76
C GLY A 109 5.94 5.22 3.01
N VAL A 110 5.99 4.32 2.02
CA VAL A 110 4.81 3.81 1.33
C VAL A 110 4.73 2.31 1.55
N VAL A 111 3.64 1.86 2.14
CA VAL A 111 3.52 0.49 2.61
C VAL A 111 2.23 -0.15 2.12
N VAL A 112 2.32 -1.41 1.72
CA VAL A 112 1.17 -2.22 1.31
C VAL A 112 0.90 -3.22 2.41
N VAL A 113 -0.24 -3.13 3.07
CA VAL A 113 -0.61 -3.98 4.21
C VAL A 113 -2.05 -4.47 4.09
N PRO A 114 -2.42 -5.60 4.74
CA PRO A 114 -3.81 -6.01 4.82
C PRO A 114 -4.69 -4.90 5.42
N MET A 115 -5.93 -4.76 4.92
CA MET A 115 -6.89 -3.77 5.43
C MET A 115 -7.15 -3.96 6.94
N SER A 116 -6.99 -5.17 7.46
CA SER A 116 -7.08 -5.43 8.90
C SER A 116 -6.07 -4.63 9.74
N CYS A 117 -4.94 -4.22 9.17
CA CYS A 117 -3.97 -3.33 9.84
C CYS A 117 -4.54 -1.94 10.09
N ALA A 118 -5.46 -1.50 9.23
CA ALA A 118 -6.11 -0.19 9.31
C ALA A 118 -7.29 -0.16 10.31
N ILE A 119 -7.98 -1.29 10.52
CA ILE A 119 -9.21 -1.36 11.32
C ILE A 119 -9.14 -2.31 12.52
N GLY A 120 -8.23 -3.30 12.49
CA GLY A 120 -8.19 -4.36 13.49
C GLY A 120 -7.75 -3.87 14.87
N THR A 121 -8.47 -4.30 15.91
CA THR A 121 -8.17 -3.91 17.30
C THR A 121 -6.81 -4.41 17.77
N LYS A 122 -6.36 -5.56 17.28
CA LYS A 122 -5.03 -6.12 17.61
C LYS A 122 -3.85 -5.23 17.21
N PHE A 123 -4.06 -4.27 16.31
CA PHE A 123 -3.03 -3.36 15.83
C PHE A 123 -3.02 -1.99 16.52
N LYS A 124 -3.93 -1.74 17.48
CA LYS A 124 -4.06 -0.43 18.14
C LYS A 124 -2.76 0.07 18.76
N ASP A 125 -2.08 -0.80 19.52
CA ASP A 125 -0.83 -0.43 20.21
C ASP A 125 0.27 -0.03 19.22
N VAL A 126 0.37 -0.74 18.09
CA VAL A 126 1.36 -0.41 17.06
C VAL A 126 0.96 0.86 16.32
N ARG A 127 -0.34 1.06 16.03
CA ARG A 127 -0.85 2.31 15.44
C ARG A 127 -0.55 3.51 16.32
N GLU A 128 -0.73 3.38 17.64
CA GLU A 128 -0.39 4.43 18.60
C GLU A 128 1.11 4.76 18.57
N ARG A 129 1.99 3.73 18.61
CA ARG A 129 3.44 3.95 18.53
C ARG A 129 3.85 4.61 17.22
N LEU A 130 3.26 4.18 16.09
CA LEU A 130 3.51 4.77 14.77
C LEU A 130 3.14 6.26 14.74
N MET A 131 1.94 6.62 15.21
CA MET A 131 1.47 8.01 15.20
C MET A 131 2.23 8.92 16.19
N LYS A 132 2.72 8.36 17.30
CA LYS A 132 3.57 9.12 18.23
C LYS A 132 4.89 9.60 17.60
N LYS A 133 5.37 8.91 16.57
CA LYS A 133 6.66 9.19 15.93
C LYS A 133 6.54 9.70 14.50
N ASN A 134 5.47 9.35 13.81
CA ASN A 134 5.32 9.53 12.37
C ASN A 134 3.93 10.05 12.01
N THR A 135 3.80 10.70 10.87
CA THR A 135 2.52 11.24 10.39
C THR A 135 1.91 10.33 9.33
N LEU A 136 0.67 9.88 9.53
CA LEU A 136 -0.14 9.21 8.52
C LEU A 136 -0.68 10.25 7.52
N LYS A 137 -0.15 10.26 6.30
CA LYS A 137 -0.49 11.24 5.26
C LYS A 137 -1.66 10.84 4.41
N ALA A 138 -1.74 9.54 4.09
CA ALA A 138 -2.82 9.01 3.27
C ALA A 138 -3.00 7.50 3.44
N VAL A 139 -4.22 7.04 3.18
CA VAL A 139 -4.55 5.61 3.05
C VAL A 139 -5.40 5.40 1.80
N PHE A 140 -5.06 4.38 1.00
CA PHE A 140 -5.79 4.02 -0.20
C PHE A 140 -6.33 2.61 -0.07
N SER A 141 -7.65 2.46 -0.15
CA SER A 141 -8.30 1.15 -0.25
C SER A 141 -8.10 0.61 -1.65
N MET A 142 -7.43 -0.53 -1.79
CA MET A 142 -7.03 -1.10 -3.07
C MET A 142 -8.06 -2.12 -3.59
N PRO A 143 -8.02 -2.51 -4.88
CA PRO A 143 -8.90 -3.54 -5.42
C PRO A 143 -8.82 -4.85 -4.63
N ASP A 144 -9.96 -5.50 -4.41
CA ASP A 144 -10.08 -6.71 -3.59
C ASP A 144 -9.32 -7.91 -4.15
N ASP A 145 -8.99 -7.88 -5.43
CA ASP A 145 -8.33 -8.97 -6.13
C ASP A 145 -6.91 -8.65 -6.61
N ILE A 146 -6.29 -7.60 -6.06
CA ILE A 146 -4.92 -7.19 -6.47
C ILE A 146 -3.90 -8.31 -6.30
N PHE A 147 -4.08 -9.19 -5.31
CA PHE A 147 -3.24 -10.36 -5.07
C PHE A 147 -3.88 -11.69 -5.52
N TYR A 148 -4.74 -11.65 -6.54
CA TYR A 148 -5.33 -12.88 -7.08
C TYR A 148 -4.24 -13.93 -7.41
N PRO A 149 -4.43 -15.21 -7.02
CA PRO A 149 -5.64 -15.85 -6.49
C PRO A 149 -5.84 -15.74 -4.97
N THR A 150 -4.97 -15.07 -4.25
CA THR A 150 -5.08 -14.88 -2.80
C THR A 150 -6.18 -13.83 -2.52
N GLY A 151 -7.10 -14.15 -1.60
CA GLY A 151 -8.22 -13.26 -1.26
C GLY A 151 -7.89 -12.21 -0.20
N THR A 152 -6.65 -11.70 -0.15
CA THR A 152 -6.24 -10.71 0.84
C THR A 152 -6.53 -9.30 0.33
N ASN A 153 -7.46 -8.62 0.99
CA ASN A 153 -7.75 -7.20 0.73
C ASN A 153 -6.68 -6.35 1.41
N VAL A 154 -6.13 -5.41 0.66
CA VAL A 154 -5.03 -4.56 1.12
C VAL A 154 -5.33 -3.08 0.98
N CYS A 155 -4.63 -2.29 1.78
CA CYS A 155 -4.54 -0.84 1.62
C CYS A 155 -3.08 -0.42 1.44
N VAL A 156 -2.90 0.74 0.82
CA VAL A 156 -1.61 1.43 0.74
C VAL A 156 -1.63 2.58 1.74
N MET A 157 -0.67 2.60 2.67
CA MET A 157 -0.51 3.71 3.60
C MET A 157 0.71 4.54 3.21
N VAL A 158 0.58 5.86 3.32
CA VAL A 158 1.67 6.82 3.09
C VAL A 158 1.98 7.53 4.41
N TRP A 159 3.24 7.47 4.81
CA TRP A 159 3.73 8.01 6.06
C TRP A 159 4.82 9.05 5.85
N THR A 160 4.91 10.03 6.74
CA THR A 160 6.08 10.88 6.91
C THR A 160 6.83 10.45 8.16
N ALA A 161 8.09 10.07 8.00
CA ALA A 161 8.94 9.56 9.07
C ALA A 161 9.40 10.67 10.03
N HIS A 162 9.50 10.33 11.32
CA HIS A 162 10.04 11.18 12.40
C HIS A 162 9.34 12.53 12.56
N GLN A 163 8.07 12.58 12.21
CA GLN A 163 7.19 13.73 12.46
C GLN A 163 5.92 13.21 13.16
N PRO A 164 5.72 13.46 14.46
CA PRO A 164 4.53 13.01 15.17
C PRO A 164 3.24 13.44 14.46
N HIS A 165 2.25 12.55 14.46
CA HIS A 165 0.96 12.87 13.87
C HIS A 165 0.22 13.91 14.71
N ASP A 166 -0.16 15.01 14.08
CA ASP A 166 -1.01 16.02 14.70
C ASP A 166 -2.48 15.59 14.57
N SER A 167 -3.20 15.50 15.69
CA SER A 167 -4.62 15.13 15.73
C SER A 167 -5.54 16.08 14.94
N MET A 168 -5.08 17.30 14.66
CA MET A 168 -5.81 18.28 13.83
C MET A 168 -5.42 18.23 12.36
N GLN A 169 -4.43 17.41 12.01
CA GLN A 169 -4.01 17.24 10.62
C GLN A 169 -4.88 16.19 9.93
N GLU A 170 -5.53 16.59 8.83
CA GLU A 170 -6.31 15.66 8.01
C GLU A 170 -5.40 14.65 7.28
N THR A 171 -5.76 13.40 7.39
CA THR A 171 -5.28 12.31 6.54
C THR A 171 -6.15 12.23 5.28
N PHE A 172 -5.53 11.99 4.13
CA PHE A 172 -6.23 11.76 2.88
C PHE A 172 -6.62 10.28 2.74
N PHE A 173 -7.84 10.01 2.30
CA PHE A 173 -8.35 8.68 2.04
C PHE A 173 -8.78 8.55 0.59
N GLY A 174 -8.27 7.54 -0.13
CA GLY A 174 -8.60 7.26 -1.51
C GLY A 174 -9.31 5.91 -1.67
N TYR A 175 -10.41 5.88 -2.41
CA TYR A 175 -11.14 4.66 -2.75
C TYR A 175 -10.70 4.16 -4.13
N CYS A 176 -9.62 3.38 -4.15
CA CYS A 176 -8.95 2.92 -5.36
C CYS A 176 -9.36 1.49 -5.74
N LYS A 177 -10.66 1.18 -5.70
CA LYS A 177 -11.17 -0.18 -5.94
C LYS A 177 -11.21 -0.59 -7.40
N ASN A 178 -11.31 0.35 -8.33
CA ASN A 178 -11.34 0.07 -9.76
C ASN A 178 -10.06 0.56 -10.43
N ASP A 179 -9.16 -0.35 -10.74
CA ASP A 179 -7.89 -0.06 -11.43
C ASP A 179 -7.91 -0.41 -12.93
N GLY A 180 -9.07 -0.82 -13.46
CA GLY A 180 -9.22 -1.18 -14.87
C GLY A 180 -8.71 -2.57 -15.26
N PHE A 181 -8.05 -3.29 -14.35
CA PHE A 181 -7.58 -4.66 -14.62
C PHE A 181 -8.72 -5.65 -14.53
N VAL A 182 -8.68 -6.66 -15.39
CA VAL A 182 -9.64 -7.77 -15.41
C VAL A 182 -8.94 -9.11 -15.24
N LYS A 183 -9.62 -10.04 -14.56
CA LYS A 183 -9.12 -11.41 -14.38
C LYS A 183 -9.18 -12.20 -15.68
N ARG A 184 -8.11 -12.88 -16.03
CA ARG A 184 -8.03 -13.81 -17.16
C ARG A 184 -7.46 -15.14 -16.74
N LYS A 185 -8.07 -16.21 -17.20
CA LYS A 185 -7.61 -17.59 -16.93
C LYS A 185 -6.15 -17.74 -17.37
N LYS A 186 -5.29 -18.26 -16.50
CA LYS A 186 -3.85 -18.48 -16.69
C LYS A 186 -2.97 -17.20 -16.80
N LEU A 187 -3.54 -16.01 -16.94
CA LEU A 187 -2.80 -14.76 -17.09
C LEU A 187 -2.86 -13.87 -15.84
N GLY A 188 -3.75 -14.20 -14.89
CA GLY A 188 -3.99 -13.37 -13.73
C GLY A 188 -4.80 -12.10 -14.07
N ARG A 189 -4.42 -10.97 -13.49
CA ARG A 189 -5.04 -9.66 -13.76
C ARG A 189 -4.28 -8.96 -14.89
N VAL A 190 -5.00 -8.47 -15.88
CA VAL A 190 -4.42 -7.84 -17.07
C VAL A 190 -5.22 -6.59 -17.43
N ASP A 191 -4.52 -5.50 -17.74
CA ASP A 191 -5.11 -4.26 -18.29
C ASP A 191 -5.34 -4.43 -19.81
N ILE A 192 -6.44 -5.10 -20.17
CA ILE A 192 -6.79 -5.41 -21.57
C ILE A 192 -7.21 -4.15 -22.33
N LEU A 193 -7.83 -3.21 -21.61
CA LEU A 193 -8.40 -2.00 -22.20
C LEU A 193 -7.44 -0.82 -22.17
N GLY A 194 -6.22 -1.00 -21.62
CA GLY A 194 -5.22 0.07 -21.52
C GLY A 194 -5.69 1.23 -20.62
N LYS A 195 -6.53 0.96 -19.62
CA LYS A 195 -7.11 2.02 -18.75
C LYS A 195 -6.20 2.45 -17.62
N TRP A 196 -5.24 1.61 -17.24
CA TRP A 196 -4.44 1.83 -16.04
C TRP A 196 -3.73 3.19 -16.00
N GLU A 197 -3.09 3.58 -17.11
CA GLU A 197 -2.34 4.84 -17.14
C GLU A 197 -3.23 6.07 -16.85
N HIS A 198 -4.48 6.05 -17.31
CA HIS A 198 -5.44 7.11 -17.04
C HIS A 198 -5.90 7.09 -15.58
N ILE A 199 -6.27 5.91 -15.07
CA ILE A 199 -6.72 5.71 -13.69
C ILE A 199 -5.60 6.07 -12.70
N GLU A 200 -4.35 5.65 -12.95
CA GLU A 200 -3.19 6.04 -12.12
C GLU A 200 -3.05 7.56 -12.03
N LYS A 201 -3.18 8.25 -13.16
CA LYS A 201 -3.10 9.72 -13.21
C LYS A 201 -4.23 10.39 -12.42
N GLU A 202 -5.44 9.88 -12.51
CA GLU A 202 -6.58 10.39 -11.74
C GLU A 202 -6.38 10.20 -10.24
N TRP A 203 -6.00 8.99 -9.78
CA TRP A 203 -5.71 8.73 -8.37
C TRP A 203 -4.60 9.64 -7.84
N LEU A 204 -3.51 9.79 -8.60
CA LEU A 204 -2.41 10.68 -8.23
C LEU A 204 -2.83 12.15 -8.20
N LYS A 205 -3.72 12.58 -9.09
CA LYS A 205 -4.26 13.95 -9.12
C LYS A 205 -5.10 14.21 -7.86
N LEU A 206 -6.05 13.32 -7.54
CA LEU A 206 -6.87 13.42 -6.33
C LEU A 206 -6.00 13.53 -5.08
N TYR A 207 -4.99 12.68 -4.95
CA TYR A 207 -4.07 12.72 -3.82
C TYR A 207 -3.24 14.00 -3.74
N ARG A 208 -2.65 14.44 -4.85
CA ARG A 208 -1.79 15.65 -4.89
C ARG A 208 -2.56 16.92 -4.58
N ASN A 209 -3.76 17.03 -5.11
CA ASN A 209 -4.64 18.16 -4.87
C ASN A 209 -5.38 18.05 -3.52
N ARG A 210 -5.41 16.84 -2.92
CA ARG A 210 -6.22 16.51 -1.75
C ARG A 210 -7.72 16.78 -2.00
N ASP A 211 -8.17 16.49 -3.23
CA ASP A 211 -9.55 16.69 -3.63
C ASP A 211 -10.47 15.70 -2.91
N VAL A 212 -11.62 16.16 -2.44
CA VAL A 212 -12.68 15.31 -1.88
C VAL A 212 -13.75 15.13 -2.93
N VAL A 213 -14.01 13.89 -3.32
CA VAL A 213 -14.97 13.52 -4.36
C VAL A 213 -15.80 12.35 -3.86
N ASP A 214 -17.13 12.48 -3.92
CA ASP A 214 -18.07 11.44 -3.49
C ASP A 214 -17.77 10.12 -4.22
N GLY A 215 -17.75 9.03 -3.46
CA GLY A 215 -17.42 7.70 -3.97
C GLY A 215 -15.95 7.45 -4.31
N LEU A 216 -15.04 8.45 -4.23
CA LEU A 216 -13.64 8.32 -4.63
C LEU A 216 -12.63 8.72 -3.56
N SER A 217 -12.93 9.73 -2.74
CA SER A 217 -11.96 10.23 -1.77
C SER A 217 -12.60 11.00 -0.62
N ALA A 218 -11.88 11.02 0.51
CA ALA A 218 -12.25 11.78 1.69
C ALA A 218 -11.01 12.37 2.37
N ARG A 219 -11.24 13.31 3.29
CA ARG A 219 -10.23 13.79 4.25
C ARG A 219 -10.84 13.77 5.65
N HIS A 220 -10.09 13.29 6.60
CA HIS A 220 -10.54 13.26 7.99
C HIS A 220 -9.36 13.34 8.96
N CYS A 221 -9.55 13.98 10.11
CA CYS A 221 -8.60 13.91 11.22
C CYS A 221 -8.78 12.59 11.94
N VAL A 222 -7.72 11.79 12.04
CA VAL A 222 -7.79 10.45 12.64
C VAL A 222 -6.76 10.27 13.73
N GLY A 223 -7.11 9.51 14.75
CA GLY A 223 -6.21 8.99 15.77
C GLY A 223 -5.89 7.52 15.56
N TYR A 224 -5.14 6.93 16.50
CA TYR A 224 -4.74 5.53 16.44
C TYR A 224 -5.92 4.56 16.68
N ASP A 225 -6.98 5.01 17.34
CA ASP A 225 -8.19 4.24 17.64
C ASP A 225 -9.21 4.22 16.51
N ASP A 226 -9.10 5.16 15.57
CA ASP A 226 -10.03 5.31 14.47
C ASP A 226 -9.79 4.27 13.38
N GLU A 227 -10.74 4.12 12.47
CA GLU A 227 -10.59 3.34 11.25
C GLU A 227 -9.80 4.13 10.22
N TRP A 228 -8.80 3.50 9.59
CA TRP A 228 -7.95 4.15 8.59
C TRP A 228 -8.27 3.71 7.17
N LEU A 229 -9.56 3.66 6.81
CA LEU A 229 -10.02 3.30 5.48
C LEU A 229 -10.93 4.37 4.89
N CYS A 230 -10.91 4.52 3.58
CA CYS A 230 -11.73 5.50 2.86
C CYS A 230 -13.22 5.26 3.08
N GLU A 231 -13.61 3.99 3.17
CA GLU A 231 -14.99 3.55 3.35
C GLU A 231 -15.66 4.11 4.61
N ALA A 232 -14.87 4.45 5.64
CA ALA A 232 -15.38 5.03 6.88
C ALA A 232 -15.76 6.53 6.76
N TYR A 233 -15.22 7.24 5.75
CA TYR A 233 -15.30 8.70 5.69
C TYR A 233 -15.85 9.25 4.38
N MET A 234 -15.81 8.47 3.28
CA MET A 234 -16.29 8.96 2.00
C MET A 234 -17.81 9.02 1.97
N GLN A 235 -18.34 10.03 1.28
CA GLN A 235 -19.76 10.05 0.92
C GLN A 235 -20.00 9.07 -0.21
N THR A 236 -21.11 8.34 -0.15
CA THR A 236 -21.50 7.43 -1.22
C THR A 236 -22.02 8.24 -2.41
N ASP A 237 -21.49 7.98 -3.59
CA ASP A 237 -22.03 8.55 -4.83
C ASP A 237 -23.26 7.74 -5.26
N TYR A 238 -24.43 8.31 -5.03
CA TYR A 238 -25.70 7.71 -5.44
C TYR A 238 -26.11 8.06 -6.87
N SER A 239 -25.38 8.98 -7.53
CA SER A 239 -25.76 9.46 -8.88
C SER A 239 -25.62 8.40 -9.97
N THR A 240 -24.79 7.40 -9.72
CA THR A 240 -24.53 6.28 -10.64
C THR A 240 -25.44 5.08 -10.41
N LEU A 241 -26.22 5.06 -9.31
CA LEU A 241 -27.10 3.93 -8.96
C LEU A 241 -28.40 3.98 -9.79
N THR A 242 -28.75 2.82 -10.32
CA THR A 242 -29.99 2.60 -11.06
C THR A 242 -31.00 1.85 -10.20
N GLN A 243 -32.24 1.81 -10.63
CA GLN A 243 -33.28 1.00 -9.98
C GLN A 243 -32.90 -0.50 -9.97
N ASP A 244 -32.21 -0.95 -11.01
CA ASP A 244 -31.75 -2.34 -11.12
C ASP A 244 -30.69 -2.68 -10.06
N ASP A 245 -29.80 -1.75 -9.71
CA ASP A 245 -28.80 -1.94 -8.66
C ASP A 245 -29.47 -2.13 -7.29
N PHE A 246 -30.50 -1.33 -6.99
CA PHE A 246 -31.28 -1.49 -5.75
C PHE A 246 -32.04 -2.82 -5.73
N GLN A 247 -32.63 -3.22 -6.86
CA GLN A 247 -33.33 -4.51 -6.97
C GLN A 247 -32.35 -5.68 -6.80
N GLN A 248 -31.17 -5.58 -7.38
CA GLN A 248 -30.12 -6.61 -7.22
C GLN A 248 -29.68 -6.74 -5.76
N THR A 249 -29.48 -5.62 -5.08
CA THR A 249 -29.11 -5.61 -3.65
C THR A 249 -30.18 -6.29 -2.79
N ILE A 250 -31.47 -6.02 -3.06
CA ILE A 250 -32.59 -6.68 -2.37
C ILE A 250 -32.57 -8.19 -2.64
N ASN A 251 -32.38 -8.60 -3.89
CA ASN A 251 -32.31 -10.02 -4.26
C ASN A 251 -31.15 -10.74 -3.58
N ASP A 252 -29.98 -10.12 -3.54
CA ASP A 252 -28.78 -10.66 -2.89
C ASP A 252 -28.98 -10.80 -1.38
N TYR A 253 -29.64 -9.82 -0.75
CA TYR A 253 -29.97 -9.87 0.68
C TYR A 253 -31.00 -10.98 0.98
N LEU A 254 -32.03 -11.12 0.16
CA LEU A 254 -33.00 -12.23 0.29
C LEU A 254 -32.30 -13.60 0.12
N ALA A 255 -31.41 -13.72 -0.87
CA ALA A 255 -30.62 -14.94 -1.06
C ALA A 255 -29.71 -15.25 0.13
N TYR A 256 -29.13 -14.20 0.77
CA TYR A 256 -28.37 -14.35 2.01
C TYR A 256 -29.25 -14.87 3.15
N LEU A 257 -30.40 -14.25 3.40
CA LEU A 257 -31.33 -14.68 4.45
C LEU A 257 -31.77 -16.14 4.27
N VAL A 258 -32.07 -16.57 3.05
CA VAL A 258 -32.41 -17.96 2.74
C VAL A 258 -31.25 -18.91 3.07
N LYS A 259 -30.02 -18.51 2.74
CA LYS A 259 -28.82 -19.34 2.98
C LYS A 259 -28.41 -19.38 4.45
N SER A 260 -28.56 -18.28 5.17
CA SER A 260 -28.19 -18.18 6.60
C SER A 260 -29.21 -18.88 7.51
N GLY A 261 -30.41 -19.15 7.03
CA GLY A 261 -31.51 -19.69 7.84
C GLY A 261 -32.17 -18.67 8.77
N ASP A 262 -31.86 -17.37 8.58
CA ASP A 262 -32.40 -16.26 9.40
C ASP A 262 -33.80 -15.81 8.94
N ILE A 263 -34.50 -16.63 8.16
CA ILE A 263 -35.93 -16.39 7.90
C ILE A 263 -36.67 -17.01 9.07
N ASP A 264 -36.98 -16.20 10.08
CA ASP A 264 -38.01 -16.54 11.04
C ASP A 264 -39.32 -16.76 10.26
N GLU A 265 -39.90 -17.95 10.41
CA GLU A 265 -41.25 -18.21 9.92
C GLU A 265 -42.17 -17.16 10.56
N ALA A 266 -42.56 -16.16 9.78
CA ALA A 266 -43.57 -15.22 10.22
C ALA A 266 -44.87 -15.99 10.37
N ASP A 267 -45.35 -16.12 11.62
CA ASP A 267 -46.69 -16.59 11.98
C ASP A 267 -47.80 -15.76 11.32
#